data_a8d767480fe228f7ea1debf3ea7c981f
#
_entry.id   a8d767480fe228f7ea1debf3ea7c981f
#
_cell.length_a   1.000
_cell.length_b   1.000
_cell.length_c   1.000
_cell.angle_alpha   90.00
_cell.angle_beta   90.00
_cell.angle_gamma   90.00
#
_symmetry.space_group_name_H-M   'P 1'
#
loop_
_entity.id
_entity.type
_entity.pdbx_description
1 polymer ?
#
loop_
_entity_poly.entity_id
_entity_poly.type
_entity_poly.pdbx_seq_one_letter_code
_entity_poly.pdbx_strand_id
1 'polypeptide(L)'
;MQLSIEEVKKLDSNSYQIIDIRSEEEVAHGAIKGALNIQAGEIESDERVPHDKKLVIVCSRGKTSVDVAEYLTEKGFDAASLKGGYISWLLDAMKEDEVAERDIK
;
A
#
# COMPACT_ATOMS: atom_id res chain seq x y z
N MET A 1 -6.68 4.66 10.63
CA MET A 1 -6.90 5.55 9.47
C MET A 1 -6.83 4.76 8.17
N GLN A 2 -7.67 5.09 7.22
CA GLN A 2 -7.66 4.51 5.88
C GLN A 2 -7.46 5.62 4.87
N LEU A 3 -6.70 5.34 3.81
CA LEU A 3 -6.50 6.25 2.69
C LEU A 3 -7.08 5.63 1.43
N SER A 4 -7.80 6.40 0.64
CA SER A 4 -8.24 5.98 -0.68
C SER A 4 -7.06 6.02 -1.66
N ILE A 5 -7.23 5.38 -2.81
CA ILE A 5 -6.22 5.43 -3.87
C ILE A 5 -5.96 6.87 -4.30
N GLU A 6 -7.02 7.67 -4.45
CA GLU A 6 -6.89 9.08 -4.84
C GLU A 6 -6.08 9.87 -3.80
N GLU A 7 -6.32 9.61 -2.53
CA GLU A 7 -5.56 10.26 -1.46
C GLU A 7 -4.08 9.89 -1.50
N VAL A 8 -3.77 8.60 -1.72
CA VAL A 8 -2.37 8.15 -1.83
C VAL A 8 -1.69 8.80 -3.03
N LYS A 9 -2.38 8.87 -4.17
CA LYS A 9 -1.82 9.48 -5.39
C LYS A 9 -1.51 10.96 -5.23
N LYS A 10 -2.17 11.64 -4.31
CA LYS A 10 -1.92 13.06 -4.03
C LYS A 10 -0.74 13.30 -3.09
N LEU A 11 -0.24 12.25 -2.43
CA LEU A 11 0.91 12.38 -1.54
C LEU A 11 2.18 12.58 -2.36
N ASP A 12 3.10 13.38 -1.82
CA ASP A 12 4.44 13.48 -2.38
C ASP A 12 5.11 12.11 -2.30
N SER A 13 5.68 11.64 -3.40
CA SER A 13 6.30 10.31 -3.48
C SER A 13 7.40 10.08 -2.44
N ASN A 14 8.03 11.15 -1.95
CA ASN A 14 9.06 11.05 -0.92
C ASN A 14 8.50 11.05 0.50
N SER A 15 7.19 11.26 0.68
CA SER A 15 6.56 11.40 2.00
C SER A 15 5.98 10.10 2.54
N TYR A 16 5.91 9.05 1.75
CA TYR A 16 5.32 7.79 2.17
C TYR A 16 6.08 6.59 1.63
N GLN A 17 5.83 5.44 2.25
CA GLN A 17 6.36 4.15 1.82
C GLN A 17 5.21 3.13 1.87
N ILE A 18 5.00 2.43 0.78
CA ILE A 18 4.00 1.36 0.75
C ILE A 18 4.63 0.09 1.30
N ILE A 19 3.92 -0.54 2.23
CA ILE A 19 4.29 -1.82 2.82
C ILE A 19 3.22 -2.83 2.44
N ASP A 20 3.57 -3.80 1.61
CA ASP A 20 2.67 -4.86 1.17
C ASP A 20 2.84 -6.06 2.10
N ILE A 21 1.79 -6.38 2.84
CA ILE A 21 1.82 -7.48 3.83
C ILE A 21 1.28 -8.80 3.28
N ARG A 22 1.01 -8.86 1.98
CA ARG A 22 0.58 -10.11 1.33
C ARG A 22 1.73 -11.12 1.31
N SER A 23 1.41 -12.37 1.02
CA SER A 23 2.44 -13.42 0.91
C SER A 23 3.40 -13.11 -0.26
N GLU A 24 4.60 -13.67 -0.19
CA GLU A 24 5.58 -13.55 -1.28
C GLU A 24 5.04 -14.10 -2.59
N GLU A 25 4.27 -15.17 -2.51
CA GLU A 25 3.64 -15.79 -3.68
C GLU A 25 2.66 -14.85 -4.36
N GLU A 26 1.81 -14.19 -3.57
CA GLU A 26 0.86 -13.21 -4.12
C GLU A 26 1.57 -12.03 -4.76
N VAL A 27 2.60 -11.53 -4.10
CA VAL A 27 3.39 -10.39 -4.59
C VAL A 27 4.12 -10.75 -5.89
N ALA A 28 4.56 -12.01 -6.03
CA ALA A 28 5.22 -12.48 -7.24
C ALA A 28 4.30 -12.41 -8.47
N HIS A 29 2.98 -12.49 -8.27
CA HIS A 29 2.00 -12.39 -9.36
C HIS A 29 1.61 -10.94 -9.69
N GLY A 30 2.04 -9.99 -8.92
CA GLY A 30 1.80 -8.58 -9.16
C GLY A 30 1.83 -7.79 -7.87
N ALA A 31 2.41 -6.60 -7.92
CA ALA A 31 2.55 -5.74 -6.76
C ALA A 31 2.58 -4.27 -7.18
N ILE A 32 2.41 -3.38 -6.21
CA ILE A 32 2.53 -1.94 -6.45
C ILE A 32 4.02 -1.62 -6.57
N LYS A 33 4.38 -0.89 -7.61
CA LYS A 33 5.76 -0.49 -7.84
C LYS A 33 6.30 0.32 -6.64
N GLY A 34 7.48 -0.05 -6.17
CA GLY A 34 8.11 0.62 -5.03
C GLY A 34 7.67 0.12 -3.67
N ALA A 35 6.70 -0.79 -3.60
CA ALA A 35 6.27 -1.36 -2.33
C ALA A 35 7.33 -2.31 -1.76
N LEU A 36 7.45 -2.32 -0.44
CA LEU A 36 8.25 -3.31 0.27
C LEU A 36 7.32 -4.44 0.71
N ASN A 37 7.67 -5.66 0.37
CA ASN A 37 6.93 -6.82 0.83
C ASN A 37 7.50 -7.27 2.17
N ILE A 38 6.75 -7.04 3.23
CA ILE A 38 7.17 -7.36 4.60
C ILE A 38 5.98 -7.97 5.32
N GLN A 39 6.17 -9.11 5.97
CA GLN A 39 5.12 -9.74 6.75
C GLN A 39 4.75 -8.85 7.93
N ALA A 40 3.46 -8.83 8.30
CA ALA A 40 2.95 -7.91 9.32
C ALA A 40 3.75 -7.95 10.64
N GLY A 41 4.13 -9.13 11.09
CA GLY A 41 4.88 -9.29 12.34
C GLY A 41 6.34 -8.87 12.29
N GLU A 42 6.85 -8.55 11.11
CA GLU A 42 8.26 -8.20 10.92
C GLU A 42 8.50 -6.71 10.65
N ILE A 43 7.42 -5.93 10.51
CA ILE A 43 7.55 -4.52 10.13
C ILE A 43 8.37 -3.71 11.13
N GLU A 44 8.13 -3.91 12.43
CA GLU A 44 8.82 -3.15 13.48
C GLU A 44 10.32 -3.38 13.49
N SER A 45 10.77 -4.58 13.11
CA SER A 45 12.18 -4.95 13.16
C SER A 45 12.90 -4.86 11.82
N ASP A 46 12.19 -4.57 10.74
CA ASP A 46 12.79 -4.51 9.41
C ASP A 46 13.46 -3.15 9.19
N GLU A 47 14.76 -3.17 8.93
CA GLU A 47 15.56 -1.96 8.76
C GLU A 47 15.18 -1.12 7.54
N ARG A 48 14.49 -1.70 6.57
CA ARG A 48 14.05 -0.98 5.37
C ARG A 48 12.88 -0.04 5.63
N VAL A 49 12.18 -0.21 6.76
CA VAL A 49 10.99 0.58 7.08
C VAL A 49 11.41 1.96 7.59
N PRO A 50 11.03 3.04 6.89
CA PRO A 50 11.36 4.38 7.33
C PRO A 50 10.54 4.80 8.55
N HIS A 51 11.16 5.52 9.48
CA HIS A 51 10.48 6.05 10.65
C HIS A 51 10.03 7.51 10.48
N ASP A 52 10.46 8.15 9.41
CA ASP A 52 10.18 9.57 9.12
C ASP A 52 9.16 9.75 7.98
N LYS A 53 8.52 8.68 7.56
CA LYS A 53 7.52 8.71 6.48
C LYS A 53 6.23 8.05 6.91
N LYS A 54 5.14 8.42 6.23
CA LYS A 54 3.87 7.72 6.40
C LYS A 54 3.99 6.31 5.79
N LEU A 55 3.55 5.30 6.52
CA LEU A 55 3.48 3.94 6.03
C LEU A 55 2.06 3.67 5.51
N VAL A 56 1.96 3.26 4.26
CA VAL A 56 0.68 2.86 3.67
C VAL A 56 0.66 1.34 3.60
N ILE A 57 -0.14 0.73 4.44
CA ILE A 57 -0.18 -0.72 4.59
C ILE A 57 -1.18 -1.32 3.61
N VAL A 58 -0.74 -2.29 2.82
CA VAL A 58 -1.55 -2.90 1.76
C VAL A 58 -1.69 -4.40 2.00
N CYS A 59 -2.93 -4.88 2.03
CA CYS A 59 -3.25 -6.30 1.96
C CYS A 59 -4.13 -6.54 0.74
N SER A 60 -4.64 -7.75 0.56
CA SER A 60 -5.41 -8.08 -0.66
C SER A 60 -6.65 -7.23 -0.83
N ARG A 61 -7.48 -7.11 0.22
CA ARG A 61 -8.80 -6.46 0.16
C ARG A 61 -8.99 -5.30 1.12
N GLY A 62 -7.96 -4.93 1.86
CA GLY A 62 -8.02 -3.80 2.78
C GLY A 62 -8.58 -4.08 4.15
N LYS A 63 -8.70 -5.34 4.56
CA LYS A 63 -9.21 -5.73 5.88
C LYS A 63 -8.11 -5.91 6.91
N THR A 64 -7.19 -6.80 6.65
CA THR A 64 -6.07 -7.09 7.57
C THR A 64 -5.19 -5.86 7.77
N SER A 65 -5.00 -5.08 6.72
CA SER A 65 -4.16 -3.89 6.76
C SER A 65 -4.69 -2.82 7.74
N VAL A 66 -6.00 -2.79 7.99
CA VAL A 66 -6.57 -1.85 8.97
C VAL A 66 -6.03 -2.16 10.37
N ASP A 67 -6.07 -3.42 10.77
CA ASP A 67 -5.59 -3.84 12.09
C ASP A 67 -4.08 -3.63 12.22
N VAL A 68 -3.33 -3.93 11.17
CA VAL A 68 -1.88 -3.73 11.16
C VAL A 68 -1.53 -2.25 11.28
N ALA A 69 -2.23 -1.39 10.54
CA ALA A 69 -2.00 0.06 10.61
C ALA A 69 -2.31 0.61 12.00
N GLU A 70 -3.39 0.15 12.65
CA GLU A 70 -3.72 0.55 14.01
C GLU A 70 -2.64 0.13 15.00
N TYR A 71 -2.17 -1.11 14.88
CA TYR A 71 -1.09 -1.62 15.73
C TYR A 71 0.17 -0.78 15.59
N LEU A 72 0.57 -0.48 14.36
CA LEU A 72 1.76 0.33 14.09
C LEU A 72 1.60 1.76 14.61
N THR A 73 0.41 2.33 14.49
CA THR A 73 0.12 3.67 15.03
C THR A 73 0.32 3.70 16.54
N GLU A 74 -0.14 2.66 17.25
CA GLU A 74 0.07 2.53 18.69
C GLU A 74 1.55 2.42 19.05
N LYS A 75 2.36 1.89 18.13
CA LYS A 75 3.82 1.76 18.33
C LYS A 75 4.61 3.00 17.91
N GLY A 76 3.93 4.06 17.52
CA GLY A 76 4.58 5.33 17.19
C GLY A 76 4.85 5.57 15.71
N PHE A 77 4.42 4.67 14.84
CA PHE A 77 4.54 4.89 13.39
C PHE A 77 3.37 5.74 12.88
N ASP A 78 3.61 6.51 11.83
CA ASP A 78 2.55 7.17 11.09
C ASP A 78 2.05 6.18 10.03
N ALA A 79 1.02 5.44 10.35
CA ALA A 79 0.55 4.34 9.49
C ALA A 79 -0.93 4.46 9.16
N ALA A 80 -1.26 4.13 7.92
CA ALA A 80 -2.64 4.08 7.43
C ALA A 80 -2.78 2.86 6.51
N SER A 81 -4.00 2.32 6.38
CA SER A 81 -4.25 1.23 5.45
C SER A 81 -4.75 1.78 4.11
N LEU A 82 -4.41 1.10 3.01
CA LEU A 82 -4.98 1.42 1.71
C LEU A 82 -6.39 0.83 1.64
N LYS A 83 -7.38 1.70 1.48
CA LYS A 83 -8.79 1.30 1.38
C LYS A 83 -8.98 0.42 0.16
N GLY A 84 -9.61 -0.74 0.36
CA GLY A 84 -9.85 -1.71 -0.71
C GLY A 84 -8.64 -2.56 -1.09
N GLY A 85 -7.47 -2.28 -0.54
CA GLY A 85 -6.27 -3.09 -0.72
C GLY A 85 -5.73 -3.13 -2.14
N TYR A 86 -4.92 -4.14 -2.41
CA TYR A 86 -4.27 -4.33 -3.70
C TYR A 86 -5.29 -4.48 -4.85
N ILE A 87 -6.42 -5.12 -4.58
CA ILE A 87 -7.46 -5.30 -5.61
C ILE A 87 -7.95 -3.95 -6.12
N SER A 88 -8.21 -3.00 -5.22
CA SER A 88 -8.60 -1.64 -5.60
C SER A 88 -7.52 -0.94 -6.42
N TRP A 89 -6.26 -1.09 -6.01
CA TRP A 89 -5.14 -0.51 -6.73
C TRP A 89 -5.07 -1.06 -8.16
N LEU A 90 -5.21 -2.39 -8.29
CA LEU A 90 -5.15 -3.06 -9.58
C LEU A 90 -6.29 -2.61 -10.50
N LEU A 91 -7.52 -2.54 -9.99
CA LEU A 91 -8.67 -2.09 -10.78
C LEU A 91 -8.50 -0.64 -11.23
N ASP A 92 -7.97 0.21 -10.39
CA ASP A 92 -7.70 1.60 -10.74
C ASP A 92 -6.67 1.71 -11.87
N ALA A 93 -5.59 0.93 -11.78
CA ALA A 93 -4.56 0.87 -12.82
C ALA A 93 -5.11 0.38 -14.16
N MET A 94 -6.00 -0.60 -14.13
CA MET A 94 -6.65 -1.12 -15.33
C MET A 94 -7.55 -0.07 -15.99
N LYS A 95 -8.23 0.75 -15.21
CA LYS A 95 -9.06 1.84 -15.75
C LYS A 95 -8.22 2.89 -16.44
N GLU A 96 -7.08 3.24 -15.90
CA GLU A 96 -6.16 4.19 -16.51
C GLU A 96 -5.66 3.69 -17.86
N ASP A 97 -5.33 2.40 -17.95
CA ASP A 97 -4.89 1.78 -19.20
C ASP A 97 -5.99 1.80 -20.25
N GLU A 98 -7.23 1.53 -19.86
CA GLU A 98 -8.38 1.61 -20.78
C GLU A 98 -8.58 3.03 -21.34
N VAL A 99 -8.47 4.03 -20.47
CA VAL A 99 -8.59 5.44 -20.88
C VAL A 99 -7.47 5.80 -21.84
N ALA A 100 -6.24 5.39 -21.55
CA ALA A 100 -5.09 5.64 -22.42
C ALA A 100 -5.27 5.02 -23.81
N GLU A 101 -5.79 3.80 -23.88
CA GLU A 101 -6.08 3.13 -25.16
C GLU A 101 -7.12 3.88 -25.98
N ARG A 102 -8.15 4.41 -25.35
CA ARG A 102 -9.18 5.20 -26.04
C ARG A 102 -8.62 6.49 -26.60
N ASP A 103 -7.72 7.12 -25.88
CA ASP A 103 -7.11 8.38 -26.31
C ASP A 103 -6.21 8.22 -27.53
N ILE A 104 -5.64 7.03 -27.70
CA ILE A 104 -4.77 6.72 -28.84
C ILE A 104 -5.57 6.53 -30.12
N LYS A 105 -6.80 6.17 -30.01
CA LYS A 105 -7.68 5.97 -31.16
C LYS A 105 -8.33 7.25 -31.61
#